data_cdf76b68a46ce966684e80e6d4a3153c
#
_entry.id   cdf76b68a46ce966684e80e6d4a3153c
#
_cell.length_a   1.000
_cell.length_b   1.000
_cell.length_c   1.000
_cell.angle_alpha   90.00
_cell.angle_beta   90.00
_cell.angle_gamma   90.00
#
_symmetry.space_group_name_H-M   'P 1'
#
loop_
_entity.id
_entity.type
_entity.pdbx_description
1 polymer ?
#
loop_
_entity_poly.entity_id
_entity_poly.type
_entity_poly.pdbx_seq_one_letter_code
_entity_poly.pdbx_strand_id
1 'polypeptide(L)'
;MIRFISYEIPEVFIMMHITNLKVESLTYQELKSRLEAHFPAVDEETLLDTLEGITDLHEMIATVIRSALVDEALHSGLRFRLDDMRERLSRFELRASKKRQLALEAMTQVGLGKLEQPDFTASARAGSPALVVIAEDRIPQAYWLRQPPKLDRQAILGGLKQGIEIPGAEMSNPKPVLSVRTK
;
A
#
# COMPACT_ATOMS: atom_id res chain seq x y z
N MET A 1 -16.81 18.77 -19.64
CA MET A 1 -16.42 17.36 -19.92
C MET A 1 -14.90 17.31 -20.02
N ILE A 2 -14.22 17.10 -18.89
CA ILE A 2 -12.75 17.06 -18.80
C ILE A 2 -12.36 15.61 -19.09
N ARG A 3 -11.80 15.35 -20.28
CA ARG A 3 -11.15 14.08 -20.57
C ARG A 3 -9.90 13.97 -19.71
N PHE A 4 -9.95 13.10 -18.72
CA PHE A 4 -8.73 12.60 -18.06
C PHE A 4 -7.96 11.81 -19.11
N ILE A 5 -6.86 12.39 -19.58
CA ILE A 5 -5.84 11.64 -20.32
C ILE A 5 -5.20 10.74 -19.29
N SER A 6 -5.59 9.48 -19.30
CA SER A 6 -4.93 8.41 -18.56
C SER A 6 -3.52 8.29 -19.14
N TYR A 7 -2.51 8.78 -18.43
CA TYR A 7 -1.12 8.43 -18.70
C TYR A 7 -0.91 6.99 -18.19
N GLU A 8 -1.48 6.04 -18.91
CA GLU A 8 -0.99 4.66 -18.83
C GLU A 8 0.39 4.67 -19.50
N ILE A 9 1.44 4.61 -18.70
CA ILE A 9 2.75 4.17 -19.20
C ILE A 9 2.47 2.77 -19.74
N PRO A 10 2.57 2.52 -21.05
CA PRO A 10 2.17 1.23 -21.58
C PRO A 10 3.03 0.16 -20.88
N GLU A 11 2.40 -0.91 -20.39
CA GLU A 11 3.08 -2.06 -19.77
C GLU A 11 4.24 -2.57 -20.63
N VAL A 12 4.12 -2.41 -21.94
CA VAL A 12 5.15 -2.67 -22.95
C VAL A 12 6.44 -1.86 -22.69
N PHE A 13 6.33 -0.60 -22.24
CA PHE A 13 7.51 0.23 -21.96
C PHE A 13 8.26 -0.26 -20.73
N ILE A 14 7.53 -0.64 -19.67
CA ILE A 14 8.10 -1.25 -18.46
C ILE A 14 8.73 -2.60 -18.80
N MET A 15 8.05 -3.45 -19.56
CA MET A 15 8.57 -4.74 -19.99
C MET A 15 9.83 -4.62 -20.83
N MET A 16 9.89 -3.65 -21.73
CA MET A 16 11.06 -3.40 -22.57
C MET A 16 12.29 -3.00 -21.73
N HIS A 17 12.12 -2.12 -20.74
CA HIS A 17 13.22 -1.72 -19.84
C HIS A 17 13.70 -2.87 -18.96
N ILE A 18 12.77 -3.68 -18.43
CA ILE A 18 13.13 -4.88 -17.63
C ILE A 18 13.89 -5.90 -18.47
N THR A 19 13.48 -6.13 -19.71
CA THR A 19 14.13 -7.08 -20.62
C THR A 19 15.52 -6.59 -20.98
N ASN A 20 15.66 -5.30 -21.35
CA ASN A 20 16.95 -4.72 -21.70
C ASN A 20 17.92 -4.74 -20.49
N LEU A 21 17.46 -4.38 -19.29
CA LEU A 21 18.28 -4.41 -18.07
C LEU A 21 18.76 -5.83 -17.75
N LYS A 22 17.93 -6.87 -17.97
CA LYS A 22 18.34 -8.27 -17.79
C LYS A 22 19.41 -8.69 -18.80
N VAL A 23 19.25 -8.31 -20.05
CA VAL A 23 20.24 -8.61 -21.12
C VAL A 23 21.57 -7.94 -20.79
N GLU A 24 21.57 -6.65 -20.46
CA GLU A 24 22.79 -5.92 -20.09
C GLU A 24 23.45 -6.50 -18.83
N SER A 25 22.67 -6.91 -17.83
CA SER A 25 23.21 -7.57 -16.64
C SER A 25 23.94 -8.89 -16.97
N LEU A 26 23.39 -9.69 -17.89
CA LEU A 26 24.02 -10.92 -18.35
C LEU A 26 25.29 -10.64 -19.15
N THR A 27 25.26 -9.66 -20.05
CA THR A 27 26.42 -9.22 -20.85
C THR A 27 27.53 -8.73 -19.93
N TYR A 28 27.21 -7.93 -18.92
CA TYR A 28 28.17 -7.45 -17.92
C TYR A 28 28.85 -8.61 -17.17
N GLN A 29 28.04 -9.59 -16.70
CA GLN A 29 28.58 -10.76 -16.00
C GLN A 29 29.49 -11.61 -16.89
N GLU A 30 29.11 -11.82 -18.15
CA GLU A 30 29.91 -12.58 -19.11
C GLU A 30 31.24 -11.86 -19.41
N LEU A 31 31.21 -10.55 -19.68
CA LEU A 31 32.40 -9.74 -19.90
C LEU A 31 33.32 -9.76 -18.67
N LYS A 32 32.77 -9.59 -17.47
CA LYS A 32 33.52 -9.66 -16.23
C LYS A 32 34.26 -10.99 -16.10
N SER A 33 33.53 -12.10 -16.27
CA SER A 33 34.14 -13.44 -16.18
C SER A 33 35.24 -13.69 -17.23
N ARG A 34 35.08 -13.18 -18.45
CA ARG A 34 36.09 -13.25 -19.50
C ARG A 34 37.35 -12.45 -19.19
N LEU A 35 37.17 -11.22 -18.67
CA LEU A 35 38.29 -10.35 -18.28
C LEU A 35 39.07 -10.95 -17.12
N GLU A 36 38.43 -11.46 -16.10
CA GLU A 36 39.06 -12.16 -14.98
C GLU A 36 39.83 -13.39 -15.42
N ALA A 37 39.30 -14.17 -16.38
CA ALA A 37 39.97 -15.36 -16.92
C ALA A 37 41.21 -15.03 -17.76
N HIS A 38 41.19 -13.92 -18.52
CA HIS A 38 42.31 -13.54 -19.41
C HIS A 38 43.36 -12.70 -18.72
N PHE A 39 42.98 -11.95 -17.68
CA PHE A 39 43.83 -11.03 -16.96
C PHE A 39 43.73 -11.22 -15.43
N PRO A 40 44.15 -12.36 -14.90
CA PRO A 40 44.00 -12.73 -13.49
C PRO A 40 44.78 -11.80 -12.50
N ALA A 41 45.69 -10.97 -13.02
CA ALA A 41 46.52 -10.05 -12.24
C ALA A 41 45.96 -8.57 -12.24
N VAL A 42 44.85 -8.32 -12.92
CA VAL A 42 44.23 -6.99 -12.95
C VAL A 42 43.56 -6.74 -11.59
N ASP A 43 43.80 -5.52 -11.05
CA ASP A 43 43.11 -5.08 -9.85
C ASP A 43 41.63 -4.80 -10.10
N GLU A 44 40.85 -4.85 -9.02
CA GLU A 44 39.38 -4.74 -9.09
C GLU A 44 38.92 -3.36 -9.62
N GLU A 45 39.65 -2.28 -9.31
CA GLU A 45 39.31 -0.93 -9.76
C GLU A 45 39.47 -0.78 -11.27
N THR A 46 40.58 -1.26 -11.85
CA THR A 46 40.82 -1.27 -13.31
C THR A 46 39.80 -2.15 -14.03
N LEU A 47 39.41 -3.28 -13.43
CA LEU A 47 38.39 -4.17 -13.99
C LEU A 47 37.04 -3.49 -14.07
N LEU A 48 36.62 -2.82 -12.98
CA LEU A 48 35.35 -2.10 -12.91
C LEU A 48 35.29 -0.91 -13.87
N ASP A 49 36.34 -0.11 -13.96
CA ASP A 49 36.45 1.02 -14.90
C ASP A 49 36.37 0.54 -16.36
N THR A 50 37.01 -0.59 -16.66
CA THR A 50 36.94 -1.20 -18.00
C THR A 50 35.51 -1.64 -18.34
N LEU A 51 34.82 -2.28 -17.40
CA LEU A 51 33.43 -2.74 -17.59
C LEU A 51 32.47 -1.56 -17.74
N GLU A 52 32.64 -0.49 -16.95
CA GLU A 52 31.85 0.73 -17.06
C GLU A 52 32.03 1.44 -18.40
N GLY A 53 33.23 1.42 -18.96
CA GLY A 53 33.51 1.96 -20.29
C GLY A 53 32.97 1.16 -21.47
N ILE A 54 32.62 -0.12 -21.26
CA ILE A 54 32.15 -1.04 -22.31
C ILE A 54 30.64 -1.27 -22.27
N THR A 55 30.01 -1.09 -21.10
CA THR A 55 28.58 -1.40 -20.90
C THR A 55 27.79 -0.19 -20.43
N ASP A 56 26.54 -0.06 -20.89
CA ASP A 56 25.60 0.98 -20.44
C ASP A 56 24.80 0.57 -19.18
N LEU A 57 25.23 -0.50 -18.50
CA LEU A 57 24.47 -1.08 -17.38
C LEU A 57 24.19 -0.08 -16.24
N HIS A 58 25.20 0.70 -15.85
CA HIS A 58 25.04 1.70 -14.76
C HIS A 58 24.04 2.79 -15.13
N GLU A 59 24.07 3.29 -16.36
CA GLU A 59 23.11 4.31 -16.85
C GLU A 59 21.71 3.73 -16.97
N MET A 60 21.55 2.48 -17.39
CA MET A 60 20.26 1.80 -17.45
C MET A 60 19.67 1.58 -16.05
N ILE A 61 20.47 1.16 -15.07
CA ILE A 61 20.05 1.05 -13.68
C ILE A 61 19.61 2.43 -13.15
N ALA A 62 20.40 3.46 -13.39
CA ALA A 62 20.06 4.82 -12.99
C ALA A 62 18.76 5.31 -13.60
N THR A 63 18.50 5.00 -14.86
CA THR A 63 17.27 5.35 -15.56
C THR A 63 16.04 4.65 -14.95
N VAL A 64 16.15 3.36 -14.65
CA VAL A 64 15.07 2.60 -13.99
C VAL A 64 14.79 3.16 -12.59
N ILE A 65 15.84 3.49 -11.82
CA ILE A 65 15.68 4.10 -10.49
C ILE A 65 15.01 5.48 -10.58
N ARG A 66 15.41 6.34 -11.52
CA ARG A 66 14.78 7.66 -11.74
C ARG A 66 13.29 7.51 -12.09
N SER A 67 12.95 6.54 -12.94
CA SER A 67 11.56 6.23 -13.28
C SER A 67 10.76 5.80 -12.04
N ALA A 68 11.30 4.92 -11.21
CA ALA A 68 10.66 4.52 -9.95
C ALA A 68 10.43 5.69 -9.00
N LEU A 69 11.39 6.61 -8.87
CA LEU A 69 11.24 7.81 -8.04
C LEU A 69 10.12 8.73 -8.53
N VAL A 70 9.92 8.84 -9.86
CA VAL A 70 8.79 9.58 -10.43
C VAL A 70 7.47 8.93 -10.06
N ASP A 71 7.35 7.61 -10.20
CA ASP A 71 6.15 6.86 -9.83
C ASP A 71 5.83 6.97 -8.33
N GLU A 72 6.84 6.92 -7.47
CA GLU A 72 6.70 7.12 -6.03
C GLU A 72 6.18 8.53 -5.70
N ALA A 73 6.67 9.56 -6.39
CA ALA A 73 6.19 10.93 -6.22
C ALA A 73 4.73 11.09 -6.68
N LEU A 74 4.35 10.50 -7.82
CA LEU A 74 2.98 10.47 -8.31
C LEU A 74 2.04 9.72 -7.36
N HIS A 75 2.47 8.56 -6.87
CA HIS A 75 1.73 7.79 -5.86
C HIS A 75 1.47 8.62 -4.60
N SER A 76 2.49 9.29 -4.09
CA SER A 76 2.37 10.15 -2.90
C SER A 76 1.38 11.30 -3.13
N GLY A 77 1.46 11.96 -4.28
CA GLY A 77 0.53 13.03 -4.66
C GLY A 77 -0.92 12.56 -4.78
N LEU A 78 -1.14 11.37 -5.36
CA LEU A 78 -2.47 10.76 -5.46
C LEU A 78 -3.02 10.39 -4.09
N ARG A 79 -2.19 9.83 -3.22
CA ARG A 79 -2.58 9.47 -1.85
C ARG A 79 -3.06 10.70 -1.07
N PHE A 80 -2.31 11.80 -1.14
CA PHE A 80 -2.69 13.06 -0.52
C PHE A 80 -4.07 13.54 -1.01
N ARG A 81 -4.32 13.51 -2.34
CA ARG A 81 -5.63 13.88 -2.91
C ARG A 81 -6.76 12.96 -2.45
N LEU A 82 -6.50 11.66 -2.36
CA LEU A 82 -7.48 10.70 -1.86
C LEU A 82 -7.88 10.98 -0.40
N ASP A 83 -6.94 11.35 0.44
CA ASP A 83 -7.21 11.66 1.84
C ASP A 83 -8.01 12.97 1.97
N ASP A 84 -7.71 14.02 1.19
CA ASP A 84 -8.54 15.24 1.11
C ASP A 84 -9.98 14.92 0.64
N MET A 85 -10.11 14.08 -0.39
CA MET A 85 -11.43 13.67 -0.88
C MET A 85 -12.23 12.86 0.14
N ARG A 86 -11.59 11.96 0.91
CA ARG A 86 -12.23 11.21 2.00
C ARG A 86 -12.71 12.13 3.10
N GLU A 87 -11.92 13.13 3.48
CA GLU A 87 -12.32 14.12 4.46
C GLU A 87 -13.54 14.92 3.98
N ARG A 88 -13.55 15.33 2.69
CA ARG A 88 -14.70 16.01 2.09
C ARG A 88 -15.95 15.13 2.10
N LEU A 89 -15.82 13.85 1.75
CA LEU A 89 -16.91 12.88 1.79
C LEU A 89 -17.50 12.77 3.20
N SER A 90 -16.66 12.57 4.20
CA SER A 90 -17.07 12.51 5.61
C SER A 90 -17.82 13.77 6.06
N ARG A 91 -17.37 14.95 5.63
CA ARG A 91 -18.07 16.22 5.92
C ARG A 91 -19.46 16.28 5.27
N PHE A 92 -19.64 15.76 4.06
CA PHE A 92 -20.95 15.68 3.41
C PHE A 92 -21.89 14.72 4.13
N GLU A 93 -21.40 13.53 4.50
CA GLU A 93 -22.14 12.51 5.24
C GLU A 93 -22.63 13.05 6.60
N LEU A 94 -21.73 13.70 7.35
CA LEU A 94 -22.07 14.32 8.63
C LEU A 94 -23.14 15.42 8.47
N ARG A 95 -23.01 16.28 7.45
CA ARG A 95 -24.00 17.31 7.17
C ARG A 95 -25.36 16.73 6.78
N ALA A 96 -25.37 15.71 5.93
CA ALA A 96 -26.60 15.04 5.53
C ALA A 96 -27.29 14.37 6.74
N SER A 97 -26.53 13.69 7.58
CA SER A 97 -27.03 13.07 8.81
C SER A 97 -27.64 14.10 9.77
N LYS A 98 -26.90 15.19 10.06
CA LYS A 98 -27.40 16.25 10.92
C LYS A 98 -28.70 16.89 10.39
N LYS A 99 -28.77 17.15 9.08
CA LYS A 99 -30.00 17.72 8.48
C LYS A 99 -31.19 16.76 8.59
N ARG A 100 -30.96 15.45 8.37
CA ARG A 100 -32.03 14.43 8.53
C ARG A 100 -32.47 14.30 9.98
N GLN A 101 -31.55 14.39 10.93
CA GLN A 101 -31.86 14.35 12.35
C GLN A 101 -32.70 15.55 12.76
N LEU A 102 -32.34 16.79 12.36
CA LEU A 102 -33.13 17.98 12.61
C LEU A 102 -34.53 17.89 12.02
N ALA A 103 -34.66 17.32 10.80
CA ALA A 103 -35.98 17.12 10.20
C ALA A 103 -36.83 16.11 10.99
N LEU A 104 -36.23 15.02 11.44
CA LEU A 104 -36.90 14.02 12.28
C LEU A 104 -37.33 14.60 13.62
N GLU A 105 -36.47 15.38 14.28
CA GLU A 105 -36.81 16.07 15.53
C GLU A 105 -37.99 17.02 15.34
N ALA A 106 -37.97 17.84 14.29
CA ALA A 106 -39.06 18.75 13.97
C ALA A 106 -40.38 17.98 13.69
N MET A 107 -40.33 16.91 12.87
CA MET A 107 -41.52 16.09 12.60
C MET A 107 -42.08 15.43 13.87
N THR A 108 -41.20 14.97 14.77
CA THR A 108 -41.59 14.35 16.03
C THR A 108 -42.23 15.39 16.97
N GLN A 109 -41.67 16.59 17.07
CA GLN A 109 -42.19 17.67 17.91
C GLN A 109 -43.61 18.11 17.52
N VAL A 110 -43.90 18.15 16.21
CA VAL A 110 -45.22 18.54 15.70
C VAL A 110 -46.17 17.36 15.48
N GLY A 111 -45.76 16.14 15.82
CA GLY A 111 -46.58 14.92 15.64
C GLY A 111 -46.82 14.55 14.19
N LEU A 112 -45.95 14.97 13.25
CA LEU A 112 -46.10 14.71 11.83
C LEU A 112 -45.46 13.36 11.48
N GLY A 113 -46.29 12.32 11.34
CA GLY A 113 -45.81 10.96 11.00
C GLY A 113 -45.34 10.81 9.54
N LYS A 114 -45.90 11.61 8.61
CA LYS A 114 -45.59 11.56 7.18
C LYS A 114 -45.62 12.95 6.57
N LEU A 115 -44.62 13.26 5.70
CA LEU A 115 -44.57 14.45 4.88
C LEU A 115 -44.42 14.03 3.42
N GLU A 116 -45.39 14.42 2.58
CA GLU A 116 -45.36 14.16 1.13
C GLU A 116 -45.08 15.45 0.39
N GLN A 117 -44.09 15.39 -0.49
CA GLN A 117 -43.70 16.44 -1.42
C GLN A 117 -43.66 15.89 -2.84
N PRO A 118 -43.70 16.71 -3.87
CA PRO A 118 -43.65 16.22 -5.27
C PRO A 118 -42.38 15.42 -5.60
N ASP A 119 -41.26 15.72 -4.93
CA ASP A 119 -39.91 15.17 -5.17
C ASP A 119 -39.47 14.12 -4.13
N PHE A 120 -40.11 14.04 -2.96
CA PHE A 120 -39.80 13.05 -1.94
C PHE A 120 -40.98 12.78 -0.97
N THR A 121 -40.90 11.67 -0.26
CA THR A 121 -41.74 11.38 0.89
C THR A 121 -40.86 11.05 2.10
N ALA A 122 -41.06 11.76 3.21
CA ALA A 122 -40.41 11.50 4.49
C ALA A 122 -41.43 10.88 5.49
N SER A 123 -40.98 9.89 6.28
CA SER A 123 -41.80 9.29 7.35
C SER A 123 -41.01 9.14 8.64
N ALA A 124 -41.58 9.60 9.74
CA ALA A 124 -41.08 9.37 11.08
C ALA A 124 -41.73 8.12 11.67
N ARG A 125 -40.95 7.09 11.95
CA ARG A 125 -41.42 5.83 12.56
C ARG A 125 -40.38 5.31 13.54
N ALA A 126 -40.85 4.51 14.51
CA ALA A 126 -39.95 3.84 15.45
C ALA A 126 -38.94 2.98 14.72
N GLY A 127 -37.69 3.13 15.06
CA GLY A 127 -36.61 2.26 14.59
C GLY A 127 -36.68 0.87 15.24
N SER A 128 -35.93 -0.07 14.70
CA SER A 128 -35.75 -1.39 15.33
C SER A 128 -35.02 -1.21 16.66
N PRO A 129 -35.40 -1.94 17.72
CA PRO A 129 -34.65 -1.93 18.98
C PRO A 129 -33.20 -2.35 18.75
N ALA A 130 -32.27 -1.60 19.34
CA ALA A 130 -30.86 -1.92 19.35
C ALA A 130 -30.48 -2.62 20.66
N LEU A 131 -29.50 -3.52 20.60
CA LEU A 131 -28.92 -4.13 21.80
C LEU A 131 -28.18 -3.05 22.58
N VAL A 132 -28.54 -2.88 23.85
CA VAL A 132 -27.80 -2.08 24.82
C VAL A 132 -27.19 -3.02 25.84
N VAL A 133 -25.87 -3.12 25.87
CA VAL A 133 -25.14 -3.86 26.89
C VAL A 133 -25.03 -3.00 28.15
N ILE A 134 -25.71 -3.41 29.23
CA ILE A 134 -25.74 -2.69 30.50
C ILE A 134 -24.55 -3.10 31.39
N ALA A 135 -24.21 -4.39 31.38
CA ALA A 135 -23.11 -4.97 32.18
C ALA A 135 -22.52 -6.17 31.41
N GLU A 136 -21.33 -5.97 30.85
CA GLU A 136 -20.66 -6.96 30.01
C GLU A 136 -20.24 -8.19 30.82
N ASP A 137 -19.84 -8.00 32.08
CA ASP A 137 -19.47 -9.03 33.04
C ASP A 137 -20.60 -10.01 33.39
N ARG A 138 -21.87 -9.61 33.19
CA ARG A 138 -23.05 -10.44 33.45
C ARG A 138 -23.53 -11.22 32.24
N ILE A 139 -22.93 -11.01 31.06
CA ILE A 139 -23.33 -11.72 29.85
C ILE A 139 -22.81 -13.16 29.93
N PRO A 140 -23.72 -14.17 29.79
CA PRO A 140 -23.31 -15.57 29.80
C PRO A 140 -22.28 -15.89 28.72
N GLN A 141 -21.34 -16.78 29.06
CA GLN A 141 -20.26 -17.16 28.15
C GLN A 141 -20.71 -17.75 26.82
N ALA A 142 -21.92 -18.26 26.73
CA ALA A 142 -22.51 -18.77 25.49
C ALA A 142 -22.64 -17.74 24.38
N TYR A 143 -22.69 -16.43 24.74
CA TYR A 143 -22.77 -15.32 23.78
C TYR A 143 -21.39 -14.72 23.43
N TRP A 144 -20.31 -15.28 23.98
CA TRP A 144 -18.94 -14.83 23.70
C TRP A 144 -18.34 -15.65 22.57
N LEU A 145 -17.90 -14.99 21.52
CA LEU A 145 -17.15 -15.63 20.44
C LEU A 145 -15.70 -15.85 20.91
N ARG A 146 -15.27 -17.11 20.98
CA ARG A 146 -13.87 -17.44 21.17
C ARG A 146 -13.13 -17.07 19.88
N GLN A 147 -12.25 -16.07 19.96
CA GLN A 147 -11.36 -15.81 18.84
C GLN A 147 -10.36 -16.97 18.70
N PRO A 148 -10.09 -17.44 17.47
CA PRO A 148 -9.04 -18.43 17.26
C PRO A 148 -7.69 -17.84 17.72
N PRO A 149 -6.78 -18.64 18.26
CA PRO A 149 -5.47 -18.18 18.69
C PRO A 149 -4.74 -17.52 17.51
N LYS A 150 -4.29 -16.28 17.72
CA LYS A 150 -3.55 -15.53 16.70
C LYS A 150 -2.07 -15.68 16.97
N LEU A 151 -1.32 -16.09 15.94
CA LEU A 151 0.13 -16.24 16.03
C LEU A 151 0.80 -14.87 16.21
N ASP A 152 1.56 -14.71 17.30
CA ASP A 152 2.39 -13.53 17.53
C ASP A 152 3.72 -13.67 16.77
N ARG A 153 3.73 -13.18 15.55
CA ARG A 153 4.90 -13.23 14.67
C ARG A 153 6.05 -12.37 15.16
N GLN A 154 5.78 -11.30 15.91
CA GLN A 154 6.84 -10.43 16.43
C GLN A 154 7.56 -11.10 17.60
N ALA A 155 6.82 -11.73 18.51
CA ALA A 155 7.42 -12.50 19.61
C ALA A 155 8.28 -13.66 19.08
N ILE A 156 7.78 -14.40 18.07
CA ILE A 156 8.55 -15.47 17.41
C ILE A 156 9.83 -14.93 16.79
N LEU A 157 9.74 -13.85 16.01
CA LEU A 157 10.92 -13.24 15.37
C LEU A 157 11.92 -12.73 16.41
N GLY A 158 11.44 -12.17 17.52
CA GLY A 158 12.27 -11.75 18.65
C GLY A 158 13.02 -12.90 19.29
N GLY A 159 12.34 -14.03 19.54
CA GLY A 159 12.95 -15.24 20.08
C GLY A 159 14.03 -15.84 19.17
N LEU A 160 13.71 -15.96 17.86
CA LEU A 160 14.68 -16.45 16.87
C LEU A 160 15.94 -15.56 16.75
N LYS A 161 15.78 -14.23 16.86
CA LYS A 161 16.93 -13.29 16.89
C LYS A 161 17.80 -13.45 18.13
N GLN A 162 17.25 -13.91 19.23
CA GLN A 162 17.97 -14.21 20.47
C GLN A 162 18.60 -15.61 20.49
N GLY A 163 18.43 -16.37 19.41
CA GLY A 163 18.97 -17.73 19.29
C GLY A 163 18.08 -18.80 19.95
N ILE A 164 16.84 -18.47 20.31
CA ILE A 164 15.89 -19.44 20.86
C ILE A 164 15.34 -20.28 19.71
N GLU A 165 15.50 -21.59 19.80
CA GLU A 165 14.93 -22.51 18.82
C GLU A 165 13.40 -22.62 19.04
N ILE A 166 12.61 -22.28 17.99
CA ILE A 166 11.15 -22.34 18.04
C ILE A 166 10.69 -23.36 17.01
N PRO A 167 10.14 -24.52 17.42
CA PRO A 167 9.69 -25.56 16.50
C PRO A 167 8.65 -25.00 15.52
N GLY A 168 8.88 -25.24 14.23
CA GLY A 168 7.98 -24.79 13.16
C GLY A 168 8.20 -23.34 12.70
N ALA A 169 9.25 -22.64 13.18
CA ALA A 169 9.64 -21.33 12.72
C ALA A 169 11.15 -21.23 12.54
N GLU A 170 11.59 -20.60 11.48
CA GLU A 170 13.00 -20.33 11.19
C GLU A 170 13.19 -18.91 10.63
N MET A 171 14.39 -18.39 10.76
CA MET A 171 14.75 -17.11 10.13
C MET A 171 15.13 -17.36 8.66
N SER A 172 14.49 -16.60 7.75
CA SER A 172 14.90 -16.62 6.35
C SER A 172 16.26 -15.96 6.18
N ASN A 173 17.01 -16.38 5.15
CA ASN A 173 18.20 -15.66 4.75
C ASN A 173 17.86 -14.22 4.36
N PRO A 174 18.70 -13.21 4.74
CA PRO A 174 18.50 -11.84 4.37
C PRO A 174 18.52 -11.69 2.84
N LYS A 175 17.48 -11.04 2.30
CA LYS A 175 17.42 -10.70 0.87
C LYS A 175 18.05 -9.33 0.65
N PRO A 176 18.77 -9.14 -0.46
CA PRO A 176 19.26 -7.81 -0.85
C PRO A 176 18.11 -6.80 -0.94
N VAL A 177 18.33 -5.59 -0.44
CA VAL A 177 17.36 -4.49 -0.49
C VAL A 177 18.02 -3.30 -1.15
N LEU A 178 17.35 -2.75 -2.17
CA LEU A 178 17.79 -1.50 -2.81
C LEU A 178 17.43 -0.32 -1.89
N SER A 179 18.44 0.48 -1.51
CA SER A 179 18.24 1.74 -0.79
C SER A 179 18.64 2.90 -1.70
N VAL A 180 17.69 3.79 -1.97
CA VAL A 180 17.92 5.00 -2.78
C VAL A 180 17.86 6.22 -1.87
N ARG A 181 18.85 7.10 -1.96
CA ARG A 181 18.88 8.39 -1.28
C ARG A 181 18.95 9.49 -2.33
N THR A 182 17.96 10.36 -2.33
CA THR A 182 18.00 11.59 -3.15
C THR A 182 18.87 12.64 -2.49
N LYS A 183 19.63 13.36 -3.31
CA LYS A 183 20.46 14.50 -2.87
C LYS A 183 19.65 15.79 -2.88
#